data_bad70a451e0443695f3f5e1fd00f6d30
#
_entry.id   bad70a451e0443695f3f5e1fd00f6d30
#
_cell.length_a   1.000
_cell.length_b   1.000
_cell.length_c   1.000
_cell.angle_alpha   90.00
_cell.angle_beta   90.00
_cell.angle_gamma   90.00
#
_symmetry.space_group_name_H-M   'P 1'
#
loop_
_entity.id
_entity.type
_entity.pdbx_description
1 polymer ?
#
loop_
_entity_poly.entity_id
_entity_poly.type
_entity_poly.pdbx_seq_one_letter_code
_entity_poly.pdbx_strand_id
1 'polypeptide(L)' 'MSEEFEMWESTKDGMWYFHLKAPNGEVITSSEWYTTKDNCRNGIESLKKYAPNADIHEK' A
#
# COMPACT_ATOMS: atom_id res chain seq x y z
N MET A 1 9.22 17.19 0.18
CA MET A 1 8.93 15.83 0.64
C MET A 1 8.03 15.16 -0.35
N SER A 2 8.19 13.86 -0.51
CA SER A 2 7.43 13.09 -1.47
C SER A 2 6.56 12.07 -0.75
N GLU A 3 5.55 11.60 -1.45
CA GLU A 3 4.74 10.48 -0.99
C GLU A 3 5.58 9.22 -0.94
N GLU A 4 5.22 8.29 -0.04
CA GLU A 4 5.97 7.05 0.07
C GLU A 4 5.08 5.92 0.55
N PHE A 5 5.44 4.70 0.12
CA PHE A 5 4.85 3.49 0.65
C PHE A 5 5.68 3.01 1.83
N GLU A 6 4.99 2.62 2.89
CA GLU A 6 5.64 1.98 4.04
C GLU A 6 5.04 0.59 4.19
N MET A 7 5.88 -0.40 4.43
CA MET A 7 5.42 -1.77 4.65
C MET A 7 6.05 -2.34 5.90
N TRP A 8 5.32 -3.20 6.58
CA TRP A 8 5.80 -3.75 7.85
C TRP A 8 5.14 -5.09 8.13
N GLU A 9 5.78 -5.86 9.02
CA GLU A 9 5.19 -7.09 9.54
C GLU A 9 4.52 -6.79 10.87
N SER A 10 3.24 -7.15 10.97
CA SER A 10 2.47 -6.91 12.19
C SER A 10 2.91 -7.88 13.29
N THR A 11 3.15 -7.35 14.48
CA THR A 11 3.49 -8.19 15.63
C THR A 11 2.29 -8.92 16.21
N LYS A 12 1.07 -8.52 15.81
CA LYS A 12 -0.15 -9.15 16.31
C LYS A 12 -0.48 -10.45 15.61
N ASP A 13 -0.31 -10.50 14.28
CA ASP A 13 -0.74 -11.65 13.49
C ASP A 13 0.34 -12.19 12.57
N GLY A 14 1.51 -11.54 12.52
CA GLY A 14 2.61 -11.96 11.66
C GLY A 14 2.36 -11.69 10.18
N MET A 15 1.29 -10.98 9.84
CA MET A 15 0.98 -10.66 8.46
C MET A 15 1.68 -9.37 8.04
N TRP A 16 1.81 -9.20 6.74
CA TRP A 16 2.42 -8.00 6.16
C TRP A 16 1.35 -7.02 5.70
N TYR A 17 1.64 -5.75 5.92
CA TYR A 17 0.73 -4.65 5.57
C TYR A 17 1.52 -3.54 4.93
N PHE A 18 0.84 -2.67 4.19
CA PHE A 18 1.44 -1.42 3.73
C PHE A 18 0.42 -0.29 3.80
N HIS A 19 0.93 0.92 3.78
CA HIS A 19 0.09 2.09 3.54
C HIS A 19 0.85 3.07 2.64
N LEU A 20 0.08 3.96 2.01
CA LEU A 20 0.61 5.05 1.20
C LEU A 20 0.41 6.34 1.96
N LYS A 21 1.50 7.08 2.14
CA LYS A 21 1.46 8.37 2.84
C LYS A 21 1.65 9.51 1.87
N ALA A 22 0.88 10.57 2.05
CA ALA A 22 1.05 11.81 1.33
C ALA A 22 2.31 12.54 1.80
N PRO A 23 2.79 13.55 1.03
CA PRO A 23 3.97 14.30 1.44
C PRO A 23 3.85 14.96 2.81
N ASN A 24 2.64 15.27 3.25
CA ASN A 24 2.41 15.87 4.58
C ASN A 24 2.36 14.84 5.71
N GLY A 25 2.59 13.56 5.39
CA GLY A 25 2.57 12.49 6.38
C GLY A 25 1.22 11.84 6.62
N GLU A 26 0.20 12.28 5.91
CA GLU A 26 -1.14 11.74 6.07
C GLU A 26 -1.28 10.42 5.34
N VAL A 27 -1.89 9.41 5.98
CA VAL A 27 -2.13 8.13 5.35
C VAL A 27 -3.29 8.25 4.37
N ILE A 28 -3.01 8.01 3.09
CA ILE A 28 -4.02 8.09 2.04
C ILE A 28 -4.82 6.80 1.97
N THR A 29 -4.12 5.68 2.02
CA THR A 29 -4.77 4.36 1.91
C THR A 29 -3.93 3.31 2.61
N SER A 30 -4.59 2.24 3.03
CA SER A 30 -3.94 1.11 3.68
C SER A 30 -4.30 -0.17 2.96
N SER A 31 -3.45 -1.18 3.08
CA SER A 31 -3.68 -2.47 2.45
C SER A 31 -4.43 -3.43 3.37
N GLU A 32 -4.92 -4.50 2.77
CA GLU A 32 -5.32 -5.69 3.49
C GLU A 32 -4.06 -6.49 3.84
N TRP A 33 -4.24 -7.62 4.54
CA TRP A 33 -3.10 -8.44 4.96
C TRP A 33 -2.53 -9.25 3.78
N TYR A 34 -1.23 -9.51 3.88
CA TYR A 34 -0.49 -10.41 2.99
C TYR A 34 0.26 -11.41 3.84
N THR A 35 0.36 -12.63 3.38
CA THR A 35 1.02 -13.69 4.15
C THR A 35 2.54 -13.59 4.10
N THR A 36 3.10 -12.96 3.07
CA THR A 36 4.56 -12.85 2.92
C THR A 36 4.95 -11.43 2.55
N LYS A 37 6.21 -11.12 2.83
CA LYS A 37 6.81 -9.85 2.45
C LYS A 37 6.76 -9.64 0.95
N ASP A 38 7.09 -10.68 0.18
CA ASP A 38 7.13 -10.60 -1.27
C ASP A 38 5.75 -10.31 -1.85
N ASN A 39 4.71 -10.94 -1.32
CA ASN A 39 3.35 -10.68 -1.77
C ASN A 39 2.93 -9.23 -1.48
N CYS A 40 3.32 -8.73 -0.32
CA CYS A 40 3.04 -7.33 0.05
C CYS A 40 3.74 -6.37 -0.91
N ARG A 41 5.00 -6.62 -1.20
CA ARG A 41 5.76 -5.81 -2.15
C ARG A 41 5.13 -5.85 -3.55
N ASN A 42 4.70 -7.03 -3.98
CA ASN A 42 4.02 -7.16 -5.27
C ASN A 42 2.73 -6.36 -5.32
N GLY A 43 2.01 -6.30 -4.20
CA GLY A 43 0.81 -5.46 -4.11
C GLY A 43 1.14 -3.99 -4.31
N ILE A 44 2.23 -3.52 -3.70
CA ILE A 44 2.69 -2.15 -3.87
C ILE A 44 3.08 -1.89 -5.32
N GLU A 45 3.84 -2.79 -5.93
CA GLU A 45 4.28 -2.63 -7.31
C GLU A 45 3.10 -2.59 -8.28
N SER A 46 2.09 -3.43 -8.05
CA SER A 46 0.87 -3.41 -8.87
C SER A 46 0.14 -2.08 -8.74
N LEU A 47 0.05 -1.55 -7.53
CA LEU A 47 -0.59 -0.27 -7.29
C LEU A 47 0.15 0.85 -8.01
N LYS A 48 1.47 0.85 -7.94
CA LYS A 48 2.30 1.84 -8.63
C LYS A 48 2.12 1.78 -10.15
N LYS A 49 1.91 0.58 -10.68
CA LYS A 49 1.80 0.36 -12.12
C LYS A 49 0.43 0.79 -12.66
N TYR A 50 -0.63 0.45 -11.94
CA TYR A 50 -1.99 0.60 -12.47
C TYR A 50 -2.73 1.83 -11.97
N ALA A 51 -2.47 2.28 -10.75
CA ALA A 51 -3.22 3.38 -10.17
C ALA A 51 -3.16 4.69 -10.98
N PRO A 52 -2.01 5.09 -11.55
CA PRO A 52 -1.96 6.37 -12.29
C PRO A 52 -2.90 6.44 -13.48
N ASN A 53 -3.25 5.29 -14.06
CA ASN A 53 -4.10 5.24 -15.24
C ASN A 53 -5.51 4.74 -14.94
N ALA A 54 -5.83 4.55 -13.67
CA ALA A 54 -7.14 4.02 -13.29
C ALA A 54 -8.20 5.12 -13.39
N ASP A 55 -9.32 4.78 -14.01
CA ASP A 55 -10.45 5.70 -14.13
C ASP A 55 -11.31 5.67 -12.89
N ILE A 56 -12.02 6.76 -12.64
CA ILE A 56 -12.98 6.84 -11.54
C ILE A 56 -14.35 6.45 -12.08
N HIS A 57 -14.92 5.42 -11.48
CA HIS A 57 -16.27 4.98 -11.81
C HIS A 57 -17.16 5.12 -10.58
N GLU A 58 -18.11 5.99 -10.67
CA GLU A 58 -19.07 6.17 -9.59
C GLU A 58 -20.21 5.17 -9.78
N LYS A 59 -20.39 4.34 -8.76
CA LYS A 59 -21.43 3.30 -8.79
C LYS A 59 -22.67 3.72 -8.04
#